data_162fe4a56240812e4203f851791be1fc
#
_entry.id   162fe4a56240812e4203f851791be1fc
#
_cell.length_a   1.000
_cell.length_b   1.000
_cell.length_c   1.000
_cell.angle_alpha   90.00
_cell.angle_beta   90.00
_cell.angle_gamma   90.00
#
_symmetry.space_group_name_H-M   'P 1'
#
loop_
_entity.id
_entity.type
_entity.pdbx_description
1 polymer ?
#
loop_
_entity_poly.entity_id
_entity_poly.type
_entity_poly.pdbx_seq_one_letter_code
_entity_poly.pdbx_strand_id
1 'polypeptide(L)'
;MKNIIFLATLVCYTSIAALAQHDHSSHQNQNANSKKDTNTAVTVIDASSQQQLAQLLSSYYNLKNALVAGDANSAAYNADLFLKTANGLDFKVISEGNVHILSKDAGKISSTKDLKKQREYFADLSSNMATVAKSLKLSSQPVYLQYCPMKKASWLSSEKQIRNPYYGSSMLTCGEVTETL
;
A
#
# COMPACT_ATOMS: atom_id res chain seq x y z
N MET A 1 -56.97 -9.64 7.28
CA MET A 1 -57.94 -9.67 6.13
C MET A 1 -57.25 -9.03 4.92
N LYS A 2 -57.35 -9.72 3.78
CA LYS A 2 -56.98 -9.40 2.40
C LYS A 2 -55.50 -9.62 2.03
N ASN A 3 -55.26 -10.78 1.58
CA ASN A 3 -54.93 -11.40 0.27
C ASN A 3 -54.80 -10.41 -0.90
N ILE A 4 -53.78 -10.67 -1.75
CA ILE A 4 -53.84 -10.56 -3.23
C ILE A 4 -52.43 -10.83 -3.72
N ILE A 5 -52.18 -11.95 -4.26
CA ILE A 5 -52.25 -12.56 -5.61
C ILE A 5 -50.92 -12.38 -6.41
N PHE A 6 -50.39 -13.56 -6.72
CA PHE A 6 -49.42 -13.93 -7.71
C PHE A 6 -49.63 -13.28 -9.09
N LEU A 7 -48.57 -12.88 -9.75
CA LEU A 7 -48.49 -12.97 -11.20
C LEU A 7 -47.13 -13.47 -11.63
N ALA A 8 -47.11 -14.67 -12.11
CA ALA A 8 -46.01 -15.29 -12.83
C ALA A 8 -46.08 -14.82 -14.29
N THR A 9 -44.98 -14.32 -14.82
CA THR A 9 -44.83 -14.21 -16.26
C THR A 9 -43.58 -14.98 -16.71
N LEU A 10 -43.90 -16.04 -17.40
CA LEU A 10 -43.06 -16.93 -18.18
C LEU A 10 -42.78 -16.26 -19.54
N VAL A 11 -41.55 -16.02 -19.89
CA VAL A 11 -41.17 -15.70 -21.30
C VAL A 11 -39.90 -16.43 -21.68
N CYS A 12 -40.09 -17.43 -22.45
CA CYS A 12 -39.51 -17.97 -23.66
C CYS A 12 -38.01 -17.73 -23.97
N TYR A 13 -37.35 -18.87 -24.11
CA TYR A 13 -36.11 -19.13 -24.80
C TYR A 13 -36.15 -18.77 -26.30
N THR A 14 -35.12 -18.16 -26.81
CA THR A 14 -34.72 -18.37 -28.20
C THR A 14 -33.20 -18.55 -28.28
N SER A 15 -32.81 -19.75 -28.60
CA SER A 15 -31.46 -20.16 -28.98
C SER A 15 -31.19 -19.70 -30.41
N ILE A 16 -30.10 -19.01 -30.66
CA ILE A 16 -29.53 -18.84 -31.98
C ILE A 16 -28.12 -19.42 -31.99
N ALA A 17 -27.99 -20.55 -32.64
CA ALA A 17 -26.73 -21.13 -33.04
C ALA A 17 -26.26 -20.45 -34.32
N ALA A 18 -25.05 -19.94 -34.35
CA ALA A 18 -24.38 -19.56 -35.57
C ALA A 18 -23.08 -20.35 -35.73
N LEU A 19 -23.02 -21.09 -36.82
CA LEU A 19 -21.96 -22.00 -37.22
C LEU A 19 -20.71 -21.27 -37.65
N ALA A 20 -19.58 -21.85 -37.29
CA ALA A 20 -18.24 -21.50 -37.72
C ALA A 20 -18.06 -21.82 -39.20
N GLN A 21 -17.29 -21.04 -39.92
CA GLN A 21 -16.54 -21.47 -41.10
C GLN A 21 -15.06 -21.24 -40.92
N HIS A 22 -14.35 -22.36 -41.00
CA HIS A 22 -12.91 -22.47 -41.22
C HIS A 22 -12.56 -21.97 -42.62
N ASP A 23 -11.48 -21.22 -42.72
CA ASP A 23 -10.74 -21.20 -43.98
C ASP A 23 -9.23 -21.29 -43.69
N HIS A 24 -8.62 -22.34 -44.26
CA HIS A 24 -7.20 -22.58 -44.32
C HIS A 24 -6.65 -21.98 -45.60
N SER A 25 -5.60 -21.16 -45.50
CA SER A 25 -4.67 -21.01 -46.61
C SER A 25 -3.25 -20.75 -46.10
N SER A 26 -2.41 -21.61 -46.56
CA SER A 26 -1.01 -21.90 -46.34
C SER A 26 -0.03 -20.89 -46.93
N HIS A 27 1.20 -20.94 -46.33
CA HIS A 27 2.54 -20.60 -46.85
C HIS A 27 2.93 -19.12 -46.94
N GLN A 28 3.98 -18.70 -46.27
CA GLN A 28 5.37 -18.96 -46.66
C GLN A 28 6.40 -18.50 -45.63
N ASN A 29 7.44 -19.28 -45.54
CA ASN A 29 8.69 -19.12 -44.82
C ASN A 29 9.41 -17.81 -45.17
N GLN A 30 9.87 -17.03 -44.17
CA GLN A 30 11.15 -16.33 -44.28
C GLN A 30 11.80 -16.13 -42.90
N ASN A 31 12.98 -16.64 -42.86
CA ASN A 31 13.98 -16.61 -41.82
C ASN A 31 14.44 -15.17 -41.53
N ALA A 32 14.33 -14.67 -40.30
CA ALA A 32 15.09 -13.53 -39.82
C ALA A 32 15.29 -13.60 -38.33
N ASN A 33 16.46 -14.02 -37.94
CA ASN A 33 17.29 -13.60 -36.82
C ASN A 33 16.57 -12.97 -35.61
N SER A 34 16.11 -13.77 -34.67
CA SER A 34 15.60 -13.31 -33.38
C SER A 34 16.78 -13.03 -32.46
N LYS A 35 17.14 -11.76 -32.33
CA LYS A 35 17.84 -11.27 -31.16
C LYS A 35 17.00 -11.61 -29.94
N LYS A 36 17.60 -12.37 -29.04
CA LYS A 36 17.07 -12.68 -27.73
C LYS A 36 17.14 -11.40 -26.87
N ASP A 37 16.14 -10.56 -27.01
CA ASP A 37 15.91 -9.48 -26.04
C ASP A 37 15.44 -10.14 -24.75
N THR A 38 16.33 -10.20 -23.78
CA THR A 38 16.00 -10.44 -22.39
C THR A 38 15.20 -9.26 -21.90
N ASN A 39 13.92 -9.25 -22.21
CA ASN A 39 12.96 -8.32 -21.68
C ASN A 39 12.72 -8.71 -20.22
N THR A 40 13.53 -8.16 -19.33
CA THR A 40 13.21 -8.09 -17.91
C THR A 40 11.91 -7.29 -17.87
N ALA A 41 10.79 -7.96 -17.67
CA ALA A 41 9.50 -7.32 -17.50
C ALA A 41 9.58 -6.46 -16.24
N VAL A 42 9.99 -5.22 -16.39
CA VAL A 42 9.70 -4.17 -15.42
C VAL A 42 8.19 -4.09 -15.41
N THR A 43 7.58 -4.61 -14.37
CA THR A 43 6.15 -4.46 -14.13
C THR A 43 5.91 -2.94 -14.05
N VAL A 44 5.44 -2.36 -15.14
CA VAL A 44 5.06 -0.94 -15.18
C VAL A 44 3.82 -0.84 -14.28
N ILE A 45 4.03 -0.40 -13.05
CA ILE A 45 2.95 -0.06 -12.13
C ILE A 45 2.18 1.07 -12.82
N ASP A 46 0.90 0.84 -13.10
CA ASP A 46 0.05 1.85 -13.74
C ASP A 46 -0.12 3.10 -12.84
N ALA A 47 -0.52 4.23 -13.45
CA ALA A 47 -0.61 5.51 -12.74
C ALA A 47 -1.57 5.47 -11.54
N SER A 48 -2.67 4.69 -11.63
CA SER A 48 -3.63 4.52 -10.54
C SER A 48 -3.02 3.78 -9.36
N SER A 49 -2.32 2.69 -9.63
CA SER A 49 -1.60 1.90 -8.64
C SER A 49 -0.51 2.72 -7.95
N GLN A 50 0.27 3.50 -8.72
CA GLN A 50 1.30 4.39 -8.17
C GLN A 50 0.68 5.48 -7.28
N GLN A 51 -0.49 6.02 -7.65
CA GLN A 51 -1.22 6.99 -6.83
C GLN A 51 -1.66 6.38 -5.49
N GLN A 52 -2.18 5.16 -5.49
CA GLN A 52 -2.58 4.45 -4.26
C GLN A 52 -1.39 4.24 -3.32
N LEU A 53 -0.23 3.81 -3.84
CA LEU A 53 0.99 3.63 -3.05
C LEU A 53 1.50 4.96 -2.48
N ALA A 54 1.46 6.03 -3.26
CA ALA A 54 1.85 7.36 -2.81
C ALA A 54 0.91 7.90 -1.70
N GLN A 55 -0.39 7.63 -1.78
CA GLN A 55 -1.36 7.98 -0.75
C GLN A 55 -1.11 7.20 0.56
N LEU A 56 -0.80 5.91 0.47
CA LEU A 56 -0.42 5.10 1.63
C LEU A 56 0.82 5.69 2.33
N LEU A 57 1.86 5.99 1.57
CA LEU A 57 3.09 6.58 2.09
C LEU A 57 2.86 7.96 2.72
N SER A 58 2.04 8.80 2.07
CA SER A 58 1.68 10.13 2.59
C SER A 58 0.94 10.03 3.93
N SER A 59 -0.03 9.12 4.06
CA SER A 59 -0.76 8.90 5.31
C SER A 59 0.16 8.37 6.43
N TYR A 60 1.14 7.55 6.11
CA TYR A 60 2.19 7.13 7.03
C TYR A 60 3.04 8.32 7.51
N TYR A 61 3.45 9.22 6.62
CA TYR A 61 4.20 10.40 7.00
C TYR A 61 3.42 11.34 7.93
N ASN A 62 2.12 11.50 7.71
CA ASN A 62 1.26 12.30 8.58
C ASN A 62 1.22 11.73 10.01
N LEU A 63 1.06 10.41 10.15
CA LEU A 63 1.14 9.72 11.43
C LEU A 63 2.52 9.90 12.09
N LYS A 64 3.61 9.65 11.34
CA LYS A 64 4.98 9.86 11.81
C LYS A 64 5.17 11.29 12.34
N ASN A 65 4.71 12.29 11.62
CA ASN A 65 4.88 13.69 11.99
C ASN A 65 4.10 14.05 13.25
N ALA A 66 2.90 13.50 13.46
CA ALA A 66 2.14 13.65 14.70
C ALA A 66 2.90 13.07 15.92
N LEU A 67 3.54 11.91 15.75
CA LEU A 67 4.37 11.30 16.80
C LEU A 67 5.65 12.11 17.08
N VAL A 68 6.27 12.70 16.05
CA VAL A 68 7.40 13.65 16.21
C VAL A 68 6.97 14.87 17.02
N ALA A 69 5.79 15.42 16.73
CA ALA A 69 5.22 16.55 17.46
C ALA A 69 4.80 16.20 18.88
N GLY A 70 4.64 14.92 19.21
CA GLY A 70 4.17 14.47 20.52
C GLY A 70 2.66 14.65 20.73
N ASP A 71 1.89 14.80 19.64
CA ASP A 71 0.45 14.98 19.69
C ASP A 71 -0.27 13.62 19.55
N ALA A 72 -0.66 13.07 20.69
CA ALA A 72 -1.33 11.77 20.76
C ALA A 72 -2.71 11.76 20.10
N ASN A 73 -3.43 12.91 20.09
CA ASN A 73 -4.72 13.00 19.44
C ASN A 73 -4.57 12.99 17.91
N SER A 74 -3.67 13.81 17.38
CA SER A 74 -3.32 13.79 15.96
C SER A 74 -2.74 12.46 15.53
N ALA A 75 -1.92 11.81 16.35
CA ALA A 75 -1.38 10.50 16.04
C ALA A 75 -2.48 9.44 15.92
N ALA A 76 -3.44 9.39 16.85
CA ALA A 76 -4.57 8.46 16.75
C ALA A 76 -5.45 8.74 15.54
N TYR A 77 -5.73 10.02 15.23
CA TYR A 77 -6.51 10.43 14.06
C TYR A 77 -5.81 10.01 12.75
N ASN A 78 -4.50 10.32 12.62
CA ASN A 78 -3.75 9.96 11.42
C ASN A 78 -3.54 8.45 11.29
N ALA A 79 -3.49 7.68 12.39
CA ALA A 79 -3.48 6.23 12.36
C ALA A 79 -4.81 5.65 11.82
N ASP A 80 -5.96 6.25 12.18
CA ASP A 80 -7.27 5.87 11.64
C ASP A 80 -7.37 6.19 10.13
N LEU A 81 -6.84 7.35 9.69
CA LEU A 81 -6.75 7.69 8.27
C LEU A 81 -5.84 6.71 7.51
N PHE A 82 -4.68 6.35 8.08
CA PHE A 82 -3.79 5.36 7.49
C PHE A 82 -4.49 4.00 7.34
N LEU A 83 -5.19 3.53 8.38
CA LEU A 83 -5.96 2.29 8.37
C LEU A 83 -7.02 2.30 7.24
N LYS A 84 -7.76 3.39 7.09
CA LYS A 84 -8.73 3.55 6.01
C LYS A 84 -8.07 3.53 4.64
N THR A 85 -6.94 4.23 4.50
CA THR A 85 -6.16 4.23 3.25
C THR A 85 -5.66 2.84 2.91
N ALA A 86 -5.08 2.12 3.87
CA ALA A 86 -4.58 0.75 3.67
C ALA A 86 -5.69 -0.22 3.25
N ASN A 87 -6.85 -0.15 3.90
CA ASN A 87 -8.01 -1.00 3.57
C ASN A 87 -8.67 -0.66 2.21
N GLY A 88 -8.40 0.52 1.67
CA GLY A 88 -8.89 0.94 0.35
C GLY A 88 -7.97 0.56 -0.81
N LEU A 89 -6.81 -0.07 -0.55
CA LEU A 89 -5.87 -0.45 -1.59
C LEU A 89 -6.35 -1.66 -2.39
N ASP A 90 -6.10 -1.65 -3.70
CA ASP A 90 -6.31 -2.84 -4.54
C ASP A 90 -5.24 -3.90 -4.24
N PHE A 91 -5.68 -5.15 -4.02
CA PHE A 91 -4.78 -6.28 -3.75
C PHE A 91 -3.89 -6.66 -4.94
N LYS A 92 -4.16 -6.11 -6.14
CA LYS A 92 -3.24 -6.17 -7.28
C LYS A 92 -2.02 -5.25 -7.10
N VAL A 93 -2.16 -4.20 -6.29
CA VAL A 93 -1.11 -3.20 -6.02
C VAL A 93 -0.23 -3.64 -4.85
N ILE A 94 -0.86 -4.17 -3.79
CA ILE A 94 -0.21 -4.65 -2.57
C ILE A 94 -0.93 -5.89 -2.07
N SER A 95 -0.18 -6.90 -1.61
CA SER A 95 -0.80 -8.15 -1.16
C SER A 95 -1.77 -7.93 0.02
N GLU A 96 -2.84 -8.72 0.06
CA GLU A 96 -3.81 -8.73 1.16
C GLU A 96 -3.13 -8.91 2.53
N GLY A 97 -2.11 -9.77 2.62
CA GLY A 97 -1.34 -9.98 3.84
C GLY A 97 -0.64 -8.71 4.33
N ASN A 98 -0.07 -7.91 3.43
CA ASN A 98 0.51 -6.61 3.77
C ASN A 98 -0.57 -5.62 4.23
N VAL A 99 -1.70 -5.54 3.52
CA VAL A 99 -2.84 -4.69 3.95
C VAL A 99 -3.29 -5.07 5.35
N HIS A 100 -3.49 -6.36 5.61
CA HIS A 100 -3.95 -6.85 6.92
C HIS A 100 -2.99 -6.47 8.06
N ILE A 101 -1.68 -6.69 7.88
CA ILE A 101 -0.71 -6.40 8.95
C ILE A 101 -0.58 -4.89 9.20
N LEU A 102 -0.55 -4.07 8.14
CA LEU A 102 -0.49 -2.62 8.24
C LEU A 102 -1.74 -2.05 8.92
N SER A 103 -2.93 -2.54 8.54
CA SER A 103 -4.21 -2.13 9.14
C SER A 103 -4.30 -2.52 10.62
N LYS A 104 -3.85 -3.72 10.97
CA LYS A 104 -3.80 -4.19 12.36
C LYS A 104 -2.90 -3.30 13.22
N ASP A 105 -1.72 -2.95 12.73
CA ASP A 105 -0.78 -2.13 13.51
C ASP A 105 -1.26 -0.67 13.64
N ALA A 106 -1.81 -0.10 12.57
CA ALA A 106 -2.43 1.21 12.64
C ALA A 106 -3.65 1.24 13.58
N GLY A 107 -4.44 0.18 13.59
CA GLY A 107 -5.58 0.02 14.52
C GLY A 107 -5.17 0.07 15.99
N LYS A 108 -4.02 -0.54 16.35
CA LYS A 108 -3.47 -0.44 17.72
C LYS A 108 -3.13 1.01 18.08
N ILE A 109 -2.56 1.78 17.15
CA ILE A 109 -2.18 3.18 17.38
C ILE A 109 -3.44 4.05 17.53
N SER A 110 -4.43 3.89 16.64
CA SER A 110 -5.67 4.68 16.67
C SER A 110 -6.52 4.42 17.92
N SER A 111 -6.44 3.23 18.49
CA SER A 111 -7.26 2.81 19.65
C SER A 111 -6.80 3.39 20.99
N THR A 112 -5.68 4.12 21.05
CA THR A 112 -5.14 4.69 22.28
C THR A 112 -4.75 6.16 22.13
N LYS A 113 -4.79 6.90 23.26
CA LYS A 113 -4.25 8.27 23.37
C LYS A 113 -2.98 8.30 24.24
N ASP A 114 -2.46 7.16 24.63
CA ASP A 114 -1.18 7.03 25.31
C ASP A 114 -0.05 7.13 24.27
N LEU A 115 0.63 8.28 24.24
CA LEU A 115 1.71 8.55 23.30
C LEU A 115 2.85 7.52 23.37
N LYS A 116 3.16 7.00 24.57
CA LYS A 116 4.19 5.99 24.74
C LYS A 116 3.79 4.69 24.03
N LYS A 117 2.55 4.22 24.23
CA LYS A 117 2.00 3.04 23.54
C LYS A 117 1.91 3.26 22.03
N GLN A 118 1.48 4.44 21.59
CA GLN A 118 1.45 4.79 20.17
C GLN A 118 2.84 4.66 19.53
N ARG A 119 3.89 5.16 20.17
CA ARG A 119 5.28 5.05 19.70
C ARG A 119 5.82 3.61 19.73
N GLU A 120 5.35 2.78 20.66
CA GLU A 120 5.66 1.34 20.69
C GLU A 120 5.02 0.63 19.48
N TYR A 121 3.74 0.81 19.25
CA TYR A 121 3.03 0.21 18.11
C TYR A 121 3.51 0.76 16.76
N PHE A 122 3.95 2.02 16.70
CA PHE A 122 4.51 2.62 15.50
C PHE A 122 5.82 1.94 15.07
N ALA A 123 6.59 1.34 15.98
CA ALA A 123 7.78 0.59 15.61
C ALA A 123 7.43 -0.65 14.75
N ASP A 124 6.34 -1.36 15.10
CA ASP A 124 5.85 -2.50 14.33
C ASP A 124 5.35 -2.05 12.96
N LEU A 125 4.47 -1.02 12.92
CA LEU A 125 3.96 -0.45 11.69
C LEU A 125 5.10 0.01 10.77
N SER A 126 6.11 0.70 11.30
CA SER A 126 7.26 1.19 10.54
C SER A 126 8.12 0.07 9.97
N SER A 127 8.33 -1.01 10.72
CA SER A 127 9.04 -2.19 10.24
C SER A 127 8.32 -2.83 9.04
N ASN A 128 7.00 -2.98 9.14
CA ASN A 128 6.18 -3.53 8.07
C ASN A 128 6.12 -2.59 6.85
N MET A 129 6.00 -1.27 7.06
CA MET A 129 6.08 -0.28 5.98
C MET A 129 7.45 -0.28 5.29
N ALA A 130 8.56 -0.46 6.01
CA ALA A 130 9.89 -0.58 5.42
C ALA A 130 10.01 -1.83 4.54
N THR A 131 9.42 -2.95 4.95
CA THR A 131 9.35 -4.19 4.15
C THR A 131 8.58 -3.95 2.85
N VAL A 132 7.44 -3.28 2.92
CA VAL A 132 6.64 -2.93 1.74
C VAL A 132 7.43 -1.97 0.82
N ALA A 133 8.10 -0.95 1.39
CA ALA A 133 8.86 0.03 0.62
C ALA A 133 10.08 -0.57 -0.09
N LYS A 134 10.67 -1.64 0.45
CA LYS A 134 11.76 -2.39 -0.20
C LYS A 134 11.29 -3.29 -1.34
N SER A 135 10.04 -3.74 -1.28
CA SER A 135 9.45 -4.62 -2.31
C SER A 135 8.71 -3.87 -3.41
N LEU A 136 8.21 -2.68 -3.10
CA LEU A 136 7.39 -1.86 -3.99
C LEU A 136 7.93 -0.42 -4.05
N LYS A 137 7.97 0.15 -5.25
CA LYS A 137 8.30 1.57 -5.42
C LYS A 137 7.14 2.44 -4.96
N LEU A 138 7.16 2.88 -3.70
CA LEU A 138 6.06 3.67 -3.11
C LEU A 138 6.00 5.12 -3.61
N SER A 139 7.12 5.64 -4.15
CA SER A 139 7.22 7.04 -4.58
C SER A 139 8.19 7.18 -5.75
N SER A 140 8.01 8.22 -6.57
CA SER A 140 9.00 8.68 -7.54
C SER A 140 10.10 9.52 -6.91
N GLN A 141 9.87 10.01 -5.69
CA GLN A 141 10.84 10.75 -4.89
C GLN A 141 11.59 9.82 -3.93
N PRO A 142 12.82 10.17 -3.53
CA PRO A 142 13.58 9.38 -2.57
C PRO A 142 12.81 9.16 -1.26
N VAL A 143 12.85 7.94 -0.74
CA VAL A 143 12.32 7.56 0.57
C VAL A 143 13.51 7.14 1.43
N TYR A 144 13.71 7.82 2.55
CA TYR A 144 14.83 7.56 3.43
C TYR A 144 14.42 6.60 4.55
N LEU A 145 15.11 5.46 4.67
CA LEU A 145 15.01 4.59 5.83
C LEU A 145 15.95 5.14 6.89
N GLN A 146 15.38 5.57 8.01
CA GLN A 146 16.09 6.14 9.14
C GLN A 146 16.03 5.17 10.33
N TYR A 147 17.04 5.16 11.18
CA TYR A 147 17.18 4.24 12.31
C TYR A 147 17.57 4.96 13.59
N CYS A 148 16.93 4.60 14.70
CA CYS A 148 17.29 5.08 16.03
C CYS A 148 17.96 3.95 16.84
N PRO A 149 19.25 4.07 17.18
CA PRO A 149 19.96 3.04 17.95
C PRO A 149 19.42 2.88 19.37
N MET A 150 18.92 3.96 19.98
CA MET A 150 18.36 3.93 21.33
C MET A 150 17.02 3.17 21.39
N LYS A 151 16.18 3.31 20.37
CA LYS A 151 14.91 2.57 20.25
C LYS A 151 15.10 1.21 19.60
N LYS A 152 16.19 1.02 18.83
CA LYS A 152 16.45 -0.14 17.97
C LYS A 152 15.31 -0.35 16.96
N ALA A 153 14.83 0.75 16.39
CA ALA A 153 13.73 0.75 15.44
C ALA A 153 13.97 1.77 14.31
N SER A 154 13.44 1.43 13.12
CA SER A 154 13.53 2.26 11.93
C SER A 154 12.21 2.94 11.61
N TRP A 155 12.27 3.97 10.76
CA TRP A 155 11.09 4.61 10.16
C TRP A 155 11.42 5.13 8.76
N LEU A 156 10.39 5.35 7.96
CA LEU A 156 10.51 5.98 6.64
C LEU A 156 10.33 7.51 6.76
N SER A 157 11.09 8.24 5.96
CA SER A 157 11.01 9.69 5.88
C SER A 157 11.14 10.19 4.43
N SER A 158 10.47 11.28 4.10
CA SER A 158 10.66 12.03 2.85
C SER A 158 11.89 12.96 2.91
N GLU A 159 12.50 13.13 4.08
CA GLU A 159 13.60 14.05 4.33
C GLU A 159 14.79 13.31 4.91
N LYS A 160 16.01 13.72 4.50
CA LYS A 160 17.25 13.22 5.11
C LYS A 160 17.40 13.67 6.56
N GLN A 161 16.83 14.84 6.91
CA GLN A 161 16.89 15.36 8.25
C GLN A 161 16.24 14.39 9.22
N ILE A 162 16.95 14.04 10.29
CA ILE A 162 16.45 13.17 11.33
C ILE A 162 15.42 13.91 12.17
N ARG A 163 14.22 13.34 12.24
CA ARG A 163 13.14 13.77 13.12
C ARG A 163 12.52 12.53 13.74
N ASN A 164 13.02 12.19 14.94
CA ASN A 164 12.76 10.92 15.60
C ASN A 164 11.31 10.82 16.12
N PRO A 165 10.46 9.92 15.58
CA PRO A 165 9.08 9.77 16.03
C PRO A 165 8.95 9.06 17.37
N TYR A 166 9.97 8.32 17.80
CA TYR A 166 9.92 7.49 19.01
C TYR A 166 10.15 8.31 20.29
N TYR A 167 10.91 9.40 20.18
CA TYR A 167 11.24 10.27 21.33
C TYR A 167 10.74 11.70 21.15
N GLY A 168 10.41 12.13 19.93
CA GLY A 168 9.99 13.50 19.66
C GLY A 168 11.02 14.52 20.14
N SER A 169 10.57 15.58 20.82
CA SER A 169 11.44 16.67 21.30
C SER A 169 12.55 16.22 22.25
N SER A 170 12.40 15.08 22.95
CA SER A 170 13.41 14.60 23.91
C SER A 170 14.69 14.13 23.23
N MET A 171 14.59 13.58 22.01
CA MET A 171 15.74 13.12 21.21
C MET A 171 15.46 13.30 19.72
N LEU A 172 15.06 14.51 19.32
CA LEU A 172 14.55 14.81 17.98
C LEU A 172 15.50 14.39 16.86
N THR A 173 16.80 14.61 17.05
CA THR A 173 17.84 14.35 16.06
C THR A 173 18.61 13.04 16.27
N CYS A 174 18.13 12.20 17.20
CA CYS A 174 18.76 10.90 17.45
C CYS A 174 18.37 9.91 16.35
N GLY A 175 19.33 9.50 15.54
CA GLY A 175 19.19 8.56 14.46
C GLY A 175 20.13 8.86 13.30
N GLU A 176 20.07 8.00 12.28
CA GLU A 176 20.85 8.11 11.05
C GLU A 176 20.03 7.60 9.85
N VAL A 177 20.41 8.01 8.65
CA VAL A 177 19.88 7.44 7.40
C VAL A 177 20.67 6.16 7.10
N THR A 178 19.99 5.02 7.08
CA THR A 178 20.63 3.73 6.79
C THR A 178 20.48 3.31 5.33
N GLU A 179 19.43 3.78 4.64
CA GLU A 179 19.16 3.39 3.26
C GLU A 179 18.34 4.50 2.55
N THR A 180 18.50 4.61 1.24
CA THR A 180 17.64 5.42 0.36
C THR A 180 16.97 4.48 -0.64
N LEU A 181 15.64 4.47 -0.63
CA LEU A 181 14.77 3.62 -1.43
C LEU A 181 14.20 4.38 -2.63
#